data_35c30f09813be17e6f207a978876756a
#
_entry.id   35c30f09813be17e6f207a978876756a
#
_cell.length_a   1.000
_cell.length_b   1.000
_cell.length_c   1.000
_cell.angle_alpha   90.00
_cell.angle_beta   90.00
_cell.angle_gamma   90.00
#
_symmetry.space_group_name_H-M   'P 1'
#
loop_
_entity.id
_entity.type
_entity.pdbx_description
1 polymer ?
#
loop_
_entity_poly.entity_id
_entity_poly.type
_entity_poly.pdbx_seq_one_letter_code
_entity_poly.pdbx_strand_id
1 'polypeptide(L)'
;MKYQSIKVLSFAILSALALPVAAQGIILNNNDLRTDLNWLNQQGVIQISTSTWPLSGEEIQRALSTAKIENNAQQKVINSVMANLEAENTSTKLALFAETDPQNIPQKFADEQKSQYQAALELNAGGKQWDARLRVNAEKDPIIDHGQDVNVEGSYISGKLWNQWLIAGQIPTYWGPGHEGSLIRGDASRPVYGFTMQRAEQQAFETKWLSWIGPWQYQAFAGQLDDYHAIPDAKLLGFRLTAQPLPYLELGA
;
A
#
# COMPACT_ATOMS: atom_id res chain seq x y z
N MET A 1 40.91 18.27 24.05
CA MET A 1 39.76 17.48 24.47
C MET A 1 38.52 18.38 24.46
N LYS A 2 37.68 18.26 23.43
CA LYS A 2 36.40 19.01 23.35
C LYS A 2 35.29 18.02 23.70
N TYR A 3 34.63 18.24 24.81
CA TYR A 3 33.42 17.53 25.19
C TYR A 3 32.29 17.96 24.25
N GLN A 4 31.81 17.04 23.41
CA GLN A 4 30.53 17.21 22.70
C GLN A 4 29.40 16.88 23.67
N SER A 5 28.57 17.88 23.97
CA SER A 5 27.35 17.71 24.75
C SER A 5 26.33 16.88 23.94
N ILE A 6 26.05 15.67 24.41
CA ILE A 6 24.94 14.87 23.93
C ILE A 6 23.65 15.58 24.39
N LYS A 7 22.94 16.18 23.46
CA LYS A 7 21.58 16.66 23.70
C LYS A 7 20.65 15.45 23.76
N VAL A 8 20.27 15.08 24.96
CA VAL A 8 19.18 14.11 25.19
C VAL A 8 17.89 14.75 24.69
N LEU A 9 17.40 14.27 23.56
CA LEU A 9 16.08 14.64 23.04
C LEU A 9 15.04 13.92 23.90
N SER A 10 14.38 14.64 24.81
CA SER A 10 13.27 14.12 25.59
C SER A 10 12.10 13.86 24.66
N PHE A 11 11.85 12.60 24.37
CA PHE A 11 10.65 12.15 23.68
C PHE A 11 9.46 12.32 24.63
N ALA A 12 8.67 13.36 24.40
CA ALA A 12 7.35 13.47 25.02
C ALA A 12 6.48 12.35 24.40
N ILE A 13 6.14 11.34 25.20
CA ILE A 13 5.13 10.36 24.87
C ILE A 13 3.81 11.12 24.76
N LEU A 14 3.42 11.44 23.54
CA LEU A 14 2.08 11.92 23.25
C LEU A 14 1.16 10.74 23.53
N SER A 15 0.37 10.84 24.60
CA SER A 15 -0.73 9.91 24.87
C SER A 15 -1.67 9.97 23.67
N ALA A 16 -1.63 8.93 22.85
CA ALA A 16 -2.50 8.77 21.70
C ALA A 16 -3.94 8.78 22.20
N LEU A 17 -4.67 9.82 21.90
CA LEU A 17 -6.12 9.82 21.98
C LEU A 17 -6.58 8.70 21.05
N ALA A 18 -7.13 7.64 21.63
CA ALA A 18 -7.76 6.56 20.86
C ALA A 18 -9.00 7.15 20.15
N LEU A 19 -8.78 7.72 18.99
CA LEU A 19 -9.87 8.06 18.08
C LEU A 19 -10.43 6.72 17.58
N PRO A 20 -11.75 6.58 17.45
CA PRO A 20 -12.33 5.40 16.86
C PRO A 20 -11.79 5.29 15.42
N VAL A 21 -10.94 4.29 15.18
CA VAL A 21 -10.40 4.01 13.86
C VAL A 21 -11.56 3.45 13.04
N ALA A 22 -12.16 4.28 12.19
CA ALA A 22 -13.03 3.81 11.13
C ALA A 22 -12.15 3.09 10.08
N ALA A 23 -12.75 2.19 9.31
CA ALA A 23 -12.04 1.39 8.31
C ALA A 23 -11.04 2.23 7.52
N GLN A 24 -9.80 1.74 7.42
CA GLN A 24 -8.71 2.40 6.70
C GLN A 24 -9.10 2.62 5.24
N GLY A 25 -8.93 3.84 4.74
CA GLY A 25 -9.31 4.20 3.37
C GLY A 25 -8.39 3.57 2.33
N ILE A 26 -7.09 3.59 2.60
CA ILE A 26 -6.03 3.10 1.70
C ILE A 26 -5.26 1.98 2.38
N ILE A 27 -5.24 0.82 1.74
CA ILE A 27 -4.43 -0.33 2.15
C ILE A 27 -3.17 -0.33 1.29
N LEU A 28 -2.03 -0.08 1.91
CA LEU A 28 -0.73 -0.22 1.26
C LEU A 28 -0.43 -1.70 0.97
N ASN A 29 0.73 -2.00 0.43
CA ASN A 29 1.12 -3.36 0.07
C ASN A 29 0.99 -4.31 1.28
N ASN A 30 0.16 -5.36 1.14
CA ASN A 30 -0.04 -6.42 2.12
C ASN A 30 -0.12 -7.77 1.40
N ASN A 31 0.87 -8.62 1.61
CA ASN A 31 1.03 -9.88 0.86
C ASN A 31 -0.04 -10.91 1.22
N ASP A 32 -0.39 -11.03 2.49
CA ASP A 32 -1.37 -12.02 2.94
C ASP A 32 -2.76 -11.65 2.43
N LEU A 33 -3.11 -10.38 2.54
CA LEU A 33 -4.36 -9.86 2.00
C LEU A 33 -4.46 -10.07 0.48
N ARG A 34 -3.38 -9.77 -0.26
CA ARG A 34 -3.34 -9.99 -1.70
C ARG A 34 -3.49 -11.45 -2.08
N THR A 35 -2.82 -12.34 -1.36
CA THR A 35 -2.89 -13.79 -1.59
C THR A 35 -4.31 -14.31 -1.37
N ASP A 36 -4.95 -13.92 -0.28
CA ASP A 36 -6.32 -14.31 0.03
C ASP A 36 -7.34 -13.76 -1.00
N LEU A 37 -7.21 -12.48 -1.38
CA LEU A 37 -8.06 -11.87 -2.40
C LEU A 37 -7.88 -12.54 -3.77
N ASN A 38 -6.65 -12.85 -4.16
CA ASN A 38 -6.37 -13.57 -5.40
C ASN A 38 -7.00 -14.97 -5.40
N TRP A 39 -6.90 -15.68 -4.28
CA TRP A 39 -7.51 -16.99 -4.15
C TRP A 39 -9.03 -16.93 -4.27
N LEU A 40 -9.69 -15.99 -3.58
CA LEU A 40 -11.13 -15.79 -3.67
C LEU A 40 -11.57 -15.40 -5.09
N ASN A 41 -10.80 -14.57 -5.77
CA ASN A 41 -11.06 -14.17 -7.14
C ASN A 41 -10.93 -15.36 -8.12
N GLN A 42 -9.89 -16.20 -7.98
CA GLN A 42 -9.70 -17.41 -8.77
C GLN A 42 -10.80 -18.45 -8.55
N GLN A 43 -11.35 -18.52 -7.34
CA GLN A 43 -12.49 -19.39 -7.02
C GLN A 43 -13.83 -18.81 -7.49
N GLY A 44 -13.85 -17.61 -8.07
CA GLY A 44 -15.09 -16.95 -8.51
C GLY A 44 -15.99 -16.47 -7.36
N VAL A 45 -15.46 -16.42 -6.13
CA VAL A 45 -16.19 -15.96 -4.92
C VAL A 45 -16.40 -14.46 -4.96
N ILE A 46 -15.39 -13.72 -5.39
CA ILE A 46 -15.40 -12.25 -5.54
C ILE A 46 -14.85 -11.88 -6.91
N GLN A 47 -15.03 -10.62 -7.31
CA GLN A 47 -14.40 -10.06 -8.48
C GLN A 47 -13.73 -8.73 -8.14
N ILE A 48 -12.40 -8.72 -8.15
CA ILE A 48 -11.55 -7.59 -7.78
C ILE A 48 -10.22 -7.68 -8.52
N SER A 49 -9.70 -6.56 -9.04
CA SER A 49 -8.33 -6.49 -9.53
C SER A 49 -7.37 -6.26 -8.36
N THR A 50 -6.36 -7.10 -8.25
CA THR A 50 -5.29 -7.02 -7.25
C THR A 50 -3.93 -6.75 -7.88
N SER A 51 -3.88 -6.34 -9.13
CA SER A 51 -2.63 -6.06 -9.84
C SER A 51 -2.15 -4.62 -9.72
N THR A 52 -2.93 -3.74 -9.07
CA THR A 52 -2.59 -2.34 -8.83
C THR A 52 -2.74 -2.03 -7.34
N TRP A 53 -1.65 -1.65 -6.70
CA TRP A 53 -1.59 -1.28 -5.29
C TRP A 53 -1.05 0.15 -5.11
N PRO A 54 -1.50 0.86 -4.07
CA PRO A 54 -2.38 0.45 -2.98
C PRO A 54 -3.82 0.17 -3.42
N LEU A 55 -4.55 -0.59 -2.61
CA LEU A 55 -5.99 -0.84 -2.80
C LEU A 55 -6.82 0.04 -1.86
N SER A 56 -8.05 0.33 -2.28
CA SER A 56 -9.05 0.92 -1.39
C SER A 56 -9.68 -0.15 -0.50
N GLY A 57 -9.76 0.12 0.81
CA GLY A 57 -10.48 -0.75 1.74
C GLY A 57 -11.96 -0.88 1.41
N GLU A 58 -12.57 0.17 0.85
CA GLU A 58 -13.96 0.14 0.38
C GLU A 58 -14.17 -0.84 -0.78
N GLU A 59 -13.22 -0.90 -1.71
CA GLU A 59 -13.30 -1.87 -2.81
C GLU A 59 -13.27 -3.31 -2.29
N ILE A 60 -12.41 -3.60 -1.33
CA ILE A 60 -12.36 -4.92 -0.72
C ILE A 60 -13.70 -5.24 -0.03
N GLN A 61 -14.25 -4.30 0.74
CA GLN A 61 -15.55 -4.46 1.38
C GLN A 61 -16.68 -4.64 0.37
N ARG A 62 -16.67 -3.87 -0.72
CA ARG A 62 -17.63 -4.02 -1.83
C ARG A 62 -17.54 -5.41 -2.45
N ALA A 63 -16.34 -5.88 -2.76
CA ALA A 63 -16.13 -7.21 -3.33
C ALA A 63 -16.62 -8.32 -2.39
N LEU A 64 -16.33 -8.21 -1.09
CA LEU A 64 -16.79 -9.16 -0.09
C LEU A 64 -18.30 -9.11 0.11
N SER A 65 -18.96 -7.95 0.01
CA SER A 65 -20.42 -7.83 0.15
C SER A 65 -21.19 -8.57 -0.96
N THR A 66 -20.55 -8.81 -2.10
CA THR A 66 -21.13 -9.54 -3.24
C THR A 66 -20.63 -10.98 -3.33
N ALA A 67 -19.87 -11.44 -2.34
CA ALA A 67 -19.25 -12.76 -2.34
C ALA A 67 -20.28 -13.90 -2.38
N LYS A 68 -20.01 -14.89 -3.22
CA LYS A 68 -20.82 -16.12 -3.33
C LYS A 68 -20.06 -17.25 -2.65
N ILE A 69 -20.44 -17.54 -1.42
CA ILE A 69 -19.80 -18.55 -0.58
C ILE A 69 -20.50 -19.89 -0.78
N GLU A 70 -19.72 -20.90 -1.18
CA GLU A 70 -20.24 -22.25 -1.45
C GLU A 70 -19.73 -23.29 -0.45
N ASN A 71 -18.65 -23.00 0.26
CA ASN A 71 -18.03 -23.95 1.18
C ASN A 71 -17.28 -23.28 2.33
N ASN A 72 -16.94 -24.09 3.35
CA ASN A 72 -16.25 -23.64 4.55
C ASN A 72 -14.83 -23.11 4.31
N ALA A 73 -14.14 -23.56 3.24
CA ALA A 73 -12.81 -23.07 2.94
C ALA A 73 -12.87 -21.60 2.49
N GLN A 74 -13.83 -21.28 1.59
CA GLN A 74 -14.09 -19.91 1.15
C GLN A 74 -14.44 -19.00 2.33
N GLN A 75 -15.29 -19.47 3.25
CA GLN A 75 -15.64 -18.71 4.45
C GLN A 75 -14.42 -18.44 5.35
N LYS A 76 -13.51 -19.42 5.50
CA LYS A 76 -12.28 -19.22 6.27
C LYS A 76 -11.37 -18.16 5.66
N VAL A 77 -11.22 -18.14 4.33
CA VAL A 77 -10.40 -17.13 3.64
C VAL A 77 -11.05 -15.74 3.75
N ILE A 78 -12.37 -15.63 3.63
CA ILE A 78 -13.08 -14.38 3.89
C ILE A 78 -12.83 -13.87 5.31
N ASN A 79 -12.87 -14.74 6.31
CA ASN A 79 -12.58 -14.37 7.69
C ASN A 79 -11.12 -13.92 7.86
N SER A 80 -10.17 -14.53 7.12
CA SER A 80 -8.77 -14.10 7.07
C SER A 80 -8.64 -12.70 6.47
N VAL A 81 -9.32 -12.42 5.35
CA VAL A 81 -9.35 -11.07 4.73
C VAL A 81 -9.90 -10.05 5.73
N MET A 82 -11.00 -10.35 6.41
CA MET A 82 -11.58 -9.43 7.40
C MET A 82 -10.63 -9.18 8.58
N ALA A 83 -9.95 -10.21 9.08
CA ALA A 83 -8.96 -10.09 10.15
C ALA A 83 -7.74 -9.24 9.70
N ASN A 84 -7.26 -9.41 8.47
CA ASN A 84 -6.19 -8.58 7.90
C ASN A 84 -6.62 -7.12 7.77
N LEU A 85 -7.85 -6.84 7.31
CA LEU A 85 -8.38 -5.47 7.24
C LEU A 85 -8.50 -4.83 8.63
N GLU A 86 -8.90 -5.60 9.64
CA GLU A 86 -8.97 -5.12 11.02
C GLU A 86 -7.57 -4.82 11.59
N ALA A 87 -6.58 -5.67 11.28
CA ALA A 87 -5.19 -5.45 11.66
C ALA A 87 -4.59 -4.19 11.01
N GLU A 88 -4.97 -3.89 9.76
CA GLU A 88 -4.55 -2.64 9.09
C GLU A 88 -5.13 -1.39 9.79
N ASN A 89 -6.27 -1.49 10.45
CA ASN A 89 -6.88 -0.40 11.21
C ASN A 89 -6.20 -0.10 12.56
N THR A 90 -5.10 -0.79 12.90
CA THR A 90 -4.38 -0.56 14.16
C THR A 90 -3.75 0.84 14.16
N SER A 91 -4.06 1.63 15.20
CA SER A 91 -3.62 3.03 15.29
C SER A 91 -2.11 3.21 15.45
N THR A 92 -1.42 2.20 15.99
CA THR A 92 0.04 2.26 16.21
C THR A 92 0.64 0.90 15.91
N LYS A 93 1.66 0.87 15.05
CA LYS A 93 2.44 -0.33 14.74
C LYS A 93 3.92 -0.06 14.99
N LEU A 94 4.63 -1.06 15.50
CA LEU A 94 6.09 -1.06 15.63
C LEU A 94 6.62 -2.26 14.86
N ALA A 95 7.56 -2.04 13.94
CA ALA A 95 8.22 -3.09 13.20
C ALA A 95 9.73 -3.02 13.44
N LEU A 96 10.36 -4.18 13.63
CA LEU A 96 11.79 -4.33 13.77
C LEU A 96 12.27 -5.40 12.79
N PHE A 97 13.27 -5.06 11.99
CA PHE A 97 13.89 -5.98 11.04
C PHE A 97 15.39 -6.06 11.30
N ALA A 98 15.93 -7.26 11.24
CA ALA A 98 17.35 -7.51 11.33
C ALA A 98 17.71 -8.75 10.50
N GLU A 99 18.67 -8.62 9.62
CA GLU A 99 19.19 -9.69 8.79
C GLU A 99 20.71 -9.77 8.87
N THR A 100 21.26 -10.98 8.87
CA THR A 100 22.72 -11.19 8.87
C THR A 100 23.29 -11.20 7.46
N ASP A 101 22.49 -11.53 6.48
CA ASP A 101 22.85 -11.56 5.04
C ASP A 101 21.69 -10.97 4.21
N PRO A 102 21.59 -9.63 4.15
CA PRO A 102 20.45 -8.95 3.53
C PRO A 102 20.44 -9.18 2.02
N GLN A 103 19.25 -9.33 1.46
CA GLN A 103 19.08 -9.36 0.01
C GLN A 103 19.52 -8.02 -0.59
N ASN A 104 20.21 -8.07 -1.72
CA ASN A 104 20.71 -6.86 -2.37
C ASN A 104 19.60 -5.92 -2.86
N ILE A 105 18.41 -6.46 -3.15
CA ILE A 105 17.24 -5.69 -3.62
C ILE A 105 15.97 -6.37 -3.10
N PRO A 106 15.01 -5.67 -2.50
CA PRO A 106 13.69 -6.19 -2.21
C PRO A 106 13.03 -6.70 -3.49
N GLN A 107 12.55 -7.93 -3.50
CA GLN A 107 12.04 -8.57 -4.72
C GLN A 107 10.58 -8.95 -4.63
N LYS A 108 10.07 -9.13 -3.40
CA LYS A 108 8.70 -9.58 -3.18
C LYS A 108 7.74 -8.41 -3.04
N PHE A 109 6.49 -8.67 -3.43
CA PHE A 109 5.40 -7.77 -3.10
C PHE A 109 5.26 -7.63 -1.58
N ALA A 110 5.10 -6.39 -1.10
CA ALA A 110 5.00 -6.02 0.31
C ALA A 110 6.28 -6.27 1.14
N ASP A 111 7.45 -6.32 0.50
CA ASP A 111 8.71 -6.34 1.21
C ASP A 111 9.01 -4.95 1.77
N GLU A 112 8.85 -4.81 3.07
CA GLU A 112 9.04 -3.54 3.78
C GLU A 112 10.48 -3.31 4.23
N GLN A 113 11.31 -4.35 4.19
CA GLN A 113 12.69 -4.25 4.62
C GLN A 113 13.55 -3.57 3.54
N LYS A 114 14.11 -2.41 3.88
CA LYS A 114 14.95 -1.60 2.98
C LYS A 114 16.40 -1.49 3.45
N SER A 115 16.73 -2.10 4.59
CA SER A 115 18.06 -2.06 5.20
C SER A 115 18.35 -3.33 6.00
N GLN A 116 19.61 -3.57 6.30
CA GLN A 116 20.02 -4.72 7.12
C GLN A 116 19.41 -4.64 8.53
N TYR A 117 19.36 -3.46 9.13
CA TYR A 117 18.70 -3.21 10.40
C TYR A 117 17.71 -2.06 10.21
N GLN A 118 16.46 -2.29 10.57
CA GLN A 118 15.41 -1.29 10.44
C GLN A 118 14.48 -1.31 11.64
N ALA A 119 14.16 -0.13 12.15
CA ALA A 119 13.09 0.08 13.11
C ALA A 119 12.09 1.06 12.52
N ALA A 120 10.80 0.72 12.54
CA ALA A 120 9.74 1.57 12.03
C ALA A 120 8.64 1.76 13.08
N LEU A 121 8.25 3.01 13.30
CA LEU A 121 7.08 3.38 14.08
C LEU A 121 6.03 3.97 13.14
N GLU A 122 4.82 3.44 13.21
CA GLU A 122 3.71 3.85 12.37
C GLU A 122 2.53 4.29 13.24
N LEU A 123 1.95 5.44 12.91
CA LEU A 123 0.75 6.00 13.51
C LEU A 123 -0.30 6.19 12.41
N ASN A 124 -1.45 5.57 12.59
CA ASN A 124 -2.56 5.62 11.65
C ASN A 124 -3.75 6.36 12.26
N ALA A 125 -4.40 7.19 11.46
CA ALA A 125 -5.66 7.84 11.79
C ALA A 125 -6.50 7.98 10.53
N GLY A 126 -7.81 7.75 10.63
CA GLY A 126 -8.64 7.82 9.44
C GLY A 126 -10.13 7.71 9.71
N GLY A 127 -10.88 7.82 8.63
CA GLY A 127 -12.32 7.73 8.59
C GLY A 127 -12.79 7.38 7.18
N LYS A 128 -14.10 7.43 6.93
CA LYS A 128 -14.69 7.06 5.63
C LYS A 128 -14.28 7.98 4.47
N GLN A 129 -13.85 9.21 4.75
CA GLN A 129 -13.58 10.23 3.74
C GLN A 129 -12.13 10.72 3.74
N TRP A 130 -11.34 10.32 4.71
CA TRP A 130 -9.94 10.69 4.83
C TRP A 130 -9.17 9.60 5.55
N ASP A 131 -7.88 9.54 5.30
CA ASP A 131 -6.96 8.59 5.89
C ASP A 131 -5.56 9.22 5.94
N ALA A 132 -4.82 8.96 7.01
CA ALA A 132 -3.48 9.47 7.20
C ALA A 132 -2.61 8.45 7.93
N ARG A 133 -1.37 8.35 7.49
CA ARG A 133 -0.34 7.54 8.11
C ARG A 133 0.92 8.37 8.29
N LEU A 134 1.46 8.36 9.48
CA LEU A 134 2.81 8.82 9.76
C LEU A 134 3.67 7.61 10.08
N ARG A 135 4.68 7.35 9.26
CA ARG A 135 5.67 6.30 9.48
C ARG A 135 7.05 6.93 9.57
N VAL A 136 7.79 6.59 10.60
CA VAL A 136 9.19 6.99 10.77
C VAL A 136 10.03 5.73 10.78
N ASN A 137 10.99 5.64 9.86
CA ASN A 137 11.91 4.54 9.73
C ASN A 137 13.30 5.00 10.16
N ALA A 138 13.97 4.21 11.00
CA ALA A 138 15.39 4.34 11.31
C ALA A 138 16.10 3.14 10.67
N GLU A 139 17.04 3.41 9.79
CA GLU A 139 17.71 2.42 8.95
C GLU A 139 19.22 2.43 9.20
N LYS A 140 19.82 1.25 9.13
CA LYS A 140 21.27 1.08 9.12
C LYS A 140 21.65 0.07 8.04
N ASP A 141 22.70 0.39 7.30
CA ASP A 141 23.17 -0.38 6.16
C ASP A 141 22.04 -0.58 5.12
N PRO A 142 21.55 0.51 4.50
CA PRO A 142 20.43 0.49 3.56
C PRO A 142 20.80 -0.27 2.27
N ILE A 143 19.87 -1.06 1.75
CA ILE A 143 20.01 -1.78 0.47
C ILE A 143 20.12 -0.78 -0.69
N ILE A 144 19.29 0.27 -0.64
CA ILE A 144 19.34 1.40 -1.57
C ILE A 144 19.63 2.65 -0.74
N ASP A 145 20.87 3.12 -0.85
CA ASP A 145 21.32 4.29 -0.11
C ASP A 145 20.70 5.57 -0.67
N HIS A 146 20.13 6.37 0.20
CA HIS A 146 19.53 7.68 -0.07
C HIS A 146 20.13 8.76 0.83
N GLY A 147 21.26 8.45 1.50
CA GLY A 147 22.02 9.39 2.31
C GLY A 147 21.38 9.77 3.66
N GLN A 148 20.34 9.07 4.10
CA GLN A 148 19.63 9.36 5.34
C GLN A 148 19.44 8.10 6.18
N ASP A 149 19.82 8.16 7.46
CA ASP A 149 19.57 7.08 8.43
C ASP A 149 18.13 7.06 8.97
N VAL A 150 17.40 8.15 8.78
CA VAL A 150 15.99 8.30 9.21
C VAL A 150 15.19 8.90 8.08
N ASN A 151 14.06 8.25 7.74
CA ASN A 151 13.16 8.68 6.69
C ASN A 151 11.69 8.52 7.09
N VAL A 152 10.80 9.04 6.26
CA VAL A 152 9.34 8.99 6.46
C VAL A 152 8.60 8.22 5.35
N GLU A 153 9.29 7.32 4.69
CA GLU A 153 8.70 6.46 3.66
C GLU A 153 7.51 5.67 4.22
N GLY A 154 6.43 5.60 3.45
CA GLY A 154 5.16 5.03 3.89
C GLY A 154 4.21 6.03 4.54
N SER A 155 4.63 7.31 4.71
CA SER A 155 3.76 8.36 5.24
C SER A 155 2.92 8.99 4.16
N TYR A 156 1.65 9.27 4.49
CA TYR A 156 0.73 9.96 3.58
C TYR A 156 -0.44 10.60 4.33
N ILE A 157 -1.10 11.50 3.63
CA ILE A 157 -2.45 11.97 3.92
C ILE A 157 -3.31 11.77 2.68
N SER A 158 -4.54 11.34 2.86
CA SER A 158 -5.47 11.13 1.76
C SER A 158 -6.85 11.66 2.07
N GLY A 159 -7.56 12.03 1.01
CA GLY A 159 -8.97 12.42 1.06
C GLY A 159 -9.75 11.81 -0.09
N LYS A 160 -10.99 11.41 0.20
CA LYS A 160 -11.90 10.87 -0.81
C LYS A 160 -12.77 11.97 -1.37
N LEU A 161 -12.79 12.09 -2.69
CA LEU A 161 -13.68 12.97 -3.43
C LEU A 161 -14.45 12.14 -4.45
N TRP A 162 -15.77 12.02 -4.30
CA TRP A 162 -16.61 11.11 -5.08
C TRP A 162 -16.09 9.67 -4.99
N ASN A 163 -15.86 9.02 -6.13
CA ASN A 163 -15.27 7.68 -6.21
C ASN A 163 -13.76 7.72 -6.46
N GLN A 164 -13.03 8.64 -5.82
CA GLN A 164 -11.59 8.81 -6.03
C GLN A 164 -10.88 9.12 -4.71
N TRP A 165 -9.77 8.45 -4.47
CA TRP A 165 -8.81 8.80 -3.46
C TRP A 165 -7.73 9.71 -4.03
N LEU A 166 -7.51 10.82 -3.36
CA LEU A 166 -6.42 11.75 -3.60
C LEU A 166 -5.43 11.60 -2.46
N ILE A 167 -4.20 11.21 -2.77
CA ILE A 167 -3.19 10.83 -1.78
C ILE A 167 -1.96 11.71 -1.99
N ALA A 168 -1.48 12.35 -0.93
CA ALA A 168 -0.24 13.10 -0.92
C ALA A 168 0.73 12.46 0.09
N GLY A 169 1.94 12.10 -0.34
CA GLY A 169 2.92 11.46 0.51
C GLY A 169 3.94 10.63 -0.25
N GLN A 170 4.58 9.73 0.47
CA GLN A 170 5.61 8.82 -0.05
C GLN A 170 5.15 7.37 0.14
N ILE A 171 4.28 6.90 -0.76
CA ILE A 171 3.64 5.60 -0.65
C ILE A 171 4.26 4.56 -1.61
N PRO A 172 4.43 3.30 -1.18
CA PRO A 172 4.77 2.22 -2.08
C PRO A 172 3.65 2.02 -3.11
N THR A 173 4.04 1.79 -4.36
CA THR A 173 3.10 1.48 -5.44
C THR A 173 3.59 0.24 -6.17
N TYR A 174 2.67 -0.68 -6.44
CA TYR A 174 3.00 -1.92 -7.13
C TYR A 174 2.05 -2.15 -8.31
N TRP A 175 2.62 -2.36 -9.51
CA TRP A 175 1.89 -2.53 -10.76
C TRP A 175 2.27 -3.84 -11.44
N GLY A 176 1.48 -4.86 -11.23
CA GLY A 176 1.70 -6.16 -11.86
C GLY A 176 0.96 -7.31 -11.17
N PRO A 177 0.70 -8.40 -11.87
CA PRO A 177 0.03 -9.57 -11.31
C PRO A 177 0.96 -10.45 -10.47
N GLY A 178 2.28 -10.37 -10.68
CA GLY A 178 3.27 -11.20 -10.00
C GLY A 178 3.49 -10.81 -8.54
N HIS A 179 4.01 -11.73 -7.73
CA HIS A 179 4.41 -11.50 -6.34
C HIS A 179 5.92 -11.24 -6.20
N GLU A 180 6.72 -11.79 -7.12
CA GLU A 180 8.20 -11.77 -7.03
C GLU A 180 8.82 -10.56 -7.72
N GLY A 181 8.02 -9.66 -8.31
CA GLY A 181 8.51 -8.45 -8.96
C GLY A 181 7.52 -7.84 -9.92
N SER A 182 7.80 -6.62 -10.33
CA SER A 182 7.05 -5.87 -11.32
C SER A 182 8.01 -5.19 -12.30
N LEU A 183 7.63 -5.14 -13.58
CA LEU A 183 8.47 -4.57 -14.64
C LEU A 183 8.52 -3.03 -14.60
N ILE A 184 7.50 -2.38 -14.08
CA ILE A 184 7.36 -0.92 -14.12
C ILE A 184 7.43 -0.30 -12.73
N ARG A 185 6.61 -0.77 -11.81
CA ARG A 185 6.53 -0.26 -10.43
C ARG A 185 6.46 -1.44 -9.47
N GLY A 186 7.42 -1.53 -8.56
CA GLY A 186 7.51 -2.59 -7.57
C GLY A 186 8.24 -2.13 -6.32
N ASP A 187 8.36 -3.01 -5.35
CA ASP A 187 8.97 -2.74 -4.05
C ASP A 187 10.51 -2.76 -4.08
N ALA A 188 11.10 -3.09 -5.24
CA ALA A 188 12.57 -3.03 -5.44
C ALA A 188 13.14 -1.60 -5.49
N SER A 189 12.28 -0.58 -5.55
CA SER A 189 12.69 0.84 -5.52
C SER A 189 12.11 1.53 -4.29
N ARG A 190 12.72 2.64 -3.88
CA ARG A 190 12.13 3.49 -2.85
C ARG A 190 10.88 4.19 -3.38
N PRO A 191 9.88 4.46 -2.51
CA PRO A 191 8.64 5.12 -2.90
C PRO A 191 8.89 6.54 -3.43
N VAL A 192 8.07 6.95 -4.39
CA VAL A 192 8.10 8.32 -4.93
C VAL A 192 7.40 9.26 -3.95
N TYR A 193 8.04 10.37 -3.62
CA TYR A 193 7.41 11.47 -2.91
C TYR A 193 6.54 12.29 -3.85
N GLY A 194 5.24 12.38 -3.60
CA GLY A 194 4.38 13.10 -4.50
C GLY A 194 2.89 12.92 -4.26
N PHE A 195 2.16 12.96 -5.36
CA PHE A 195 0.72 12.90 -5.38
C PHE A 195 0.23 11.72 -6.19
N THR A 196 -0.71 10.96 -5.62
CA THR A 196 -1.36 9.83 -6.28
C THR A 196 -2.87 10.03 -6.29
N MET A 197 -3.50 9.72 -7.41
CA MET A 197 -4.95 9.69 -7.58
C MET A 197 -5.35 8.31 -8.07
N GLN A 198 -6.37 7.71 -7.43
CA GLN A 198 -6.88 6.42 -7.83
C GLN A 198 -8.38 6.29 -7.59
N ARG A 199 -9.01 5.39 -8.32
CA ARG A 199 -10.42 5.06 -8.12
C ARG A 199 -10.62 4.32 -6.79
N ALA A 200 -11.68 4.69 -6.04
CA ALA A 200 -11.97 4.08 -4.73
C ALA A 200 -12.63 2.70 -4.87
N GLU A 201 -13.59 2.57 -5.77
CA GLU A 201 -14.30 1.30 -6.03
C GLU A 201 -14.18 0.93 -7.51
N GLN A 202 -13.96 -0.35 -7.80
CA GLN A 202 -13.73 -0.87 -9.15
C GLN A 202 -15.02 -1.24 -9.89
N GLN A 203 -16.16 -0.69 -9.53
CA GLN A 203 -17.45 -1.03 -10.13
C GLN A 203 -17.42 -0.93 -11.66
N ALA A 204 -18.09 -1.87 -12.32
CA ALA A 204 -18.33 -1.79 -13.76
C ALA A 204 -19.18 -0.56 -14.12
N PHE A 205 -19.13 -0.15 -15.37
CA PHE A 205 -20.02 0.89 -15.88
C PHE A 205 -21.47 0.41 -15.88
N GLU A 206 -22.38 1.26 -15.44
CA GLU A 206 -23.84 1.01 -15.52
C GLU A 206 -24.37 1.10 -16.96
N THR A 207 -23.65 1.82 -17.80
CA THR A 207 -24.02 2.01 -19.21
C THR A 207 -23.87 0.71 -20.00
N LYS A 208 -24.94 0.22 -20.62
CA LYS A 208 -25.00 -1.08 -21.29
C LYS A 208 -23.87 -1.35 -22.30
N TRP A 209 -23.47 -0.32 -23.06
CA TRP A 209 -22.42 -0.46 -24.07
C TRP A 209 -20.98 -0.44 -23.49
N LEU A 210 -20.81 -0.11 -22.20
CA LEU A 210 -19.52 -0.17 -21.48
C LEU A 210 -19.49 -1.25 -20.39
N SER A 211 -20.63 -1.83 -20.02
CA SER A 211 -20.73 -2.82 -18.94
C SER A 211 -19.88 -4.07 -19.18
N TRP A 212 -19.58 -4.38 -20.44
CA TRP A 212 -18.72 -5.50 -20.84
C TRP A 212 -17.26 -5.33 -20.41
N ILE A 213 -16.81 -4.08 -20.10
CA ILE A 213 -15.46 -3.82 -19.57
C ILE A 213 -15.27 -4.46 -18.21
N GLY A 214 -16.38 -4.71 -17.48
CA GLY A 214 -16.33 -5.25 -16.13
C GLY A 214 -15.80 -4.27 -15.10
N PRO A 215 -15.40 -4.72 -13.93
CA PRO A 215 -14.70 -3.92 -12.93
C PRO A 215 -13.46 -3.28 -13.54
N TRP A 216 -13.23 -2.01 -13.25
CA TRP A 216 -12.08 -1.28 -13.76
C TRP A 216 -11.51 -0.31 -12.74
N GLN A 217 -10.23 -0.08 -12.83
CA GLN A 217 -9.49 0.80 -11.94
C GLN A 217 -8.48 1.62 -12.73
N TYR A 218 -8.20 2.83 -12.27
CA TYR A 218 -7.03 3.56 -12.68
C TYR A 218 -6.25 4.06 -11.47
N GLN A 219 -4.96 4.26 -11.68
CA GLN A 219 -4.06 4.93 -10.77
C GLN A 219 -3.15 5.85 -11.56
N ALA A 220 -3.04 7.11 -11.13
CA ALA A 220 -2.13 8.10 -11.69
C ALA A 220 -1.28 8.68 -10.57
N PHE A 221 -0.01 8.91 -10.82
CA PHE A 221 0.85 9.59 -9.87
C PHE A 221 1.77 10.59 -10.54
N ALA A 222 2.13 11.63 -9.81
CA ALA A 222 3.16 12.59 -10.17
C ALA A 222 4.01 12.86 -8.93
N GLY A 223 5.32 12.79 -9.07
CA GLY A 223 6.19 12.99 -7.92
C GLY A 223 7.67 13.01 -8.29
N GLN A 224 8.48 12.98 -7.26
CA GLN A 224 9.92 13.08 -7.34
C GLN A 224 10.55 11.89 -6.61
N LEU A 225 11.58 11.33 -7.19
CA LEU A 225 12.42 10.34 -6.52
C LEU A 225 13.26 11.03 -5.46
N ASP A 226 13.55 10.32 -4.40
CA ASP A 226 14.55 10.72 -3.42
C ASP A 226 15.94 10.81 -4.04
N ASP A 227 16.89 11.40 -3.33
CA ASP A 227 18.23 11.70 -3.79
C ASP A 227 19.01 10.40 -4.05
N TYR A 228 18.88 9.86 -5.27
CA TYR A 228 19.69 8.75 -5.75
C TYR A 228 20.95 9.29 -6.41
N HIS A 229 22.09 8.73 -6.08
CA HIS A 229 23.40 9.19 -6.55
C HIS A 229 23.53 9.37 -8.07
N ALA A 230 22.79 8.62 -8.89
CA ALA A 230 22.90 8.66 -10.33
C ALA A 230 22.11 9.81 -10.98
N ILE A 231 20.88 10.06 -10.50
CA ILE A 231 19.97 11.10 -11.02
C ILE A 231 19.19 11.67 -9.84
N PRO A 232 19.72 12.69 -9.16
CA PRO A 232 19.03 13.32 -8.04
C PRO A 232 17.75 14.01 -8.51
N ASP A 233 16.73 14.01 -7.65
CA ASP A 233 15.47 14.75 -7.84
C ASP A 233 14.70 14.40 -9.13
N ALA A 234 14.86 13.20 -9.68
CA ALA A 234 14.20 12.81 -10.90
C ALA A 234 12.67 12.85 -10.73
N LYS A 235 12.00 13.57 -11.62
CA LYS A 235 10.54 13.68 -11.63
C LYS A 235 9.94 12.53 -12.41
N LEU A 236 8.91 11.93 -11.84
CA LEU A 236 8.20 10.82 -12.43
C LEU A 236 6.71 11.12 -12.56
N LEU A 237 6.15 10.72 -13.69
CA LEU A 237 4.72 10.69 -13.94
C LEU A 237 4.36 9.27 -14.37
N GLY A 238 3.31 8.71 -13.80
CA GLY A 238 2.83 7.39 -14.19
C GLY A 238 1.31 7.33 -14.23
N PHE A 239 0.82 6.47 -15.10
CA PHE A 239 -0.59 6.17 -15.25
C PHE A 239 -0.75 4.68 -15.51
N ARG A 240 -1.71 4.07 -14.84
CA ARG A 240 -2.11 2.68 -15.05
C ARG A 240 -3.63 2.60 -15.14
N LEU A 241 -4.11 1.81 -16.08
CA LEU A 241 -5.51 1.44 -16.22
C LEU A 241 -5.61 -0.07 -16.20
N THR A 242 -6.54 -0.63 -15.42
CA THR A 242 -6.87 -2.05 -15.43
C THR A 242 -8.36 -2.24 -15.60
N ALA A 243 -8.74 -3.32 -16.28
CA ALA A 243 -10.13 -3.72 -16.49
C ALA A 243 -10.24 -5.24 -16.45
N GLN A 244 -11.33 -5.76 -15.90
CA GLN A 244 -11.58 -7.19 -15.76
C GLN A 244 -12.89 -7.57 -16.48
N PRO A 245 -12.86 -7.70 -17.82
CA PRO A 245 -14.05 -8.00 -18.61
C PRO A 245 -14.61 -9.39 -18.33
N LEU A 246 -13.78 -10.31 -17.87
CA LEU A 246 -14.18 -11.67 -17.48
C LEU A 246 -13.51 -12.01 -16.12
N PRO A 247 -14.12 -12.86 -15.30
CA PRO A 247 -13.56 -13.21 -13.98
C PRO A 247 -12.11 -13.74 -14.01
N TYR A 248 -11.72 -14.36 -15.13
CA TYR A 248 -10.40 -14.97 -15.35
C TYR A 248 -9.49 -14.16 -16.28
N LEU A 249 -9.91 -12.96 -16.73
CA LEU A 249 -9.14 -12.13 -17.64
C LEU A 249 -9.07 -10.69 -17.13
N GLU A 250 -7.88 -10.27 -16.79
CA GLU A 250 -7.56 -8.87 -16.49
C GLU A 250 -6.68 -8.28 -17.60
N LEU A 251 -7.02 -7.09 -18.04
CA LEU A 251 -6.27 -6.29 -19.00
C LEU A 251 -5.66 -5.10 -18.27
N GLY A 252 -4.40 -4.79 -18.53
CA GLY A 252 -3.69 -3.65 -17.94
C GLY A 252 -2.86 -2.90 -18.96
N ALA A 253 -2.86 -1.56 -18.87
CA ALA A 253 -2.07 -0.65 -19.67
C ALA A 253 -1.42 0.43 -18.80
#